data_e8c72613287a05ecf27342f1d21cdb7a
#
_entry.id   e8c72613287a05ecf27342f1d21cdb7a
#
_cell.length_a   1.000
_cell.length_b   1.000
_cell.length_c   1.000
_cell.angle_alpha   90.00
_cell.angle_beta   90.00
_cell.angle_gamma   90.00
#
_symmetry.space_group_name_H-M   'P 1'
#
loop_
_entity.id
_entity.type
_entity.pdbx_description
1 polymer ?
#
loop_
_entity_poly.entity_id
_entity_poly.type
_entity_poly.pdbx_seq_one_letter_code
_entity_poly.pdbx_strand_id
1 'polypeptide(L)'
;DPEMSRGLGDVYKRQGNIVGVATAVCAGGPGALFWMVITAFFGMATKYSEGLLAVKYRVIGEDGHSLGGPFYYIEQGMGKNWKWLAKLFAFFGVCVGLFGIGTFSQVNGISSAVNGFFDANNEHCVNIPFLGEYSWSVVIASLILAVCVALVLIGGVKRIASVSQVVVPFMAIIYVLFVAVLVIANITRVPAAFKVIVQAAFSPRAITGGAVGSMLVAMQ
;
A
#
# COMPACT_ATOMS: atom_id res chain seq x y z
N ASP A 1 2.27 24.12 -7.56
CA ASP A 1 3.60 23.48 -7.56
C ASP A 1 3.48 22.05 -8.09
N PRO A 2 4.04 21.72 -9.28
CA PRO A 2 3.87 20.40 -9.87
C PRO A 2 4.54 19.28 -9.04
N GLU A 3 5.45 19.63 -8.14
CA GLU A 3 6.09 18.66 -7.24
C GLU A 3 5.18 18.20 -6.10
N MET A 4 4.26 19.05 -5.66
CA MET A 4 3.34 18.72 -4.57
C MET A 4 2.27 17.71 -5.01
N SER A 5 1.83 17.76 -6.28
CA SER A 5 0.89 16.77 -6.81
C SER A 5 1.54 15.39 -7.04
N ARG A 6 2.84 15.34 -7.29
CA ARG A 6 3.62 14.10 -7.40
C ARG A 6 3.77 13.40 -6.05
N GLY A 7 4.04 14.16 -4.98
CA GLY A 7 4.21 13.59 -3.64
C GLY A 7 2.93 13.01 -3.05
N LEU A 8 1.77 13.63 -3.28
CA LEU A 8 0.48 13.17 -2.77
C LEU A 8 -0.01 11.87 -3.41
N GLY A 9 0.19 11.70 -4.71
CA GLY A 9 -0.20 10.49 -5.42
C GLY A 9 0.62 9.26 -4.99
N ASP A 10 1.89 9.46 -4.64
CA ASP A 10 2.80 8.39 -4.25
C ASP A 10 2.58 7.92 -2.79
N VAL A 11 2.18 8.81 -1.90
CA VAL A 11 1.93 8.48 -0.48
C VAL A 11 0.75 7.53 -0.32
N TYR A 12 -0.30 7.68 -1.11
CA TYR A 12 -1.49 6.83 -1.04
C TYR A 12 -1.31 5.44 -1.66
N LYS A 13 -0.29 5.21 -2.50
CA LYS A 13 -0.17 3.99 -3.32
C LYS A 13 0.85 2.97 -2.82
N ARG A 14 1.59 3.25 -1.76
CA ARG A 14 2.66 2.37 -1.28
C ARG A 14 2.24 1.36 -0.21
N GLN A 15 0.96 1.15 -0.09
CA GLN A 15 0.38 0.32 0.95
C GLN A 15 0.29 -1.14 0.46
N GLY A 16 0.85 -2.07 1.18
CA GLY A 16 0.77 -3.49 0.87
C GLY A 16 2.00 -4.12 0.22
N ASN A 17 3.08 -3.38 0.02
CA ASN A 17 4.29 -3.88 -0.63
C ASN A 17 5.00 -5.00 0.17
N ILE A 18 4.82 -5.08 1.46
CA ILE A 18 5.40 -6.14 2.31
C ILE A 18 4.32 -7.15 2.67
N VAL A 19 3.27 -6.71 3.36
CA VAL A 19 2.19 -7.60 3.84
C VAL A 19 1.40 -8.20 2.68
N GLY A 20 1.06 -7.41 1.66
CA GLY A 20 0.32 -7.89 0.48
C GLY A 20 1.11 -8.91 -0.32
N VAL A 21 2.43 -8.71 -0.49
CA VAL A 21 3.30 -9.70 -1.15
C VAL A 21 3.39 -10.98 -0.34
N ALA A 22 3.57 -10.88 0.98
CA ALA A 22 3.59 -12.03 1.87
C ALA A 22 2.29 -12.83 1.80
N THR A 23 1.14 -12.15 1.84
CA THR A 23 -0.19 -12.77 1.72
C THR A 23 -0.37 -13.46 0.37
N ALA A 24 0.05 -12.82 -0.72
CA ALA A 24 -0.02 -13.41 -2.06
C ALA A 24 0.84 -14.67 -2.18
N VAL A 25 2.04 -14.67 -1.58
CA VAL A 25 2.92 -15.85 -1.55
C VAL A 25 2.33 -16.95 -0.67
N CYS A 26 1.74 -16.63 0.47
CA CYS A 26 1.06 -17.60 1.32
C CYS A 26 -0.14 -18.25 0.63
N ALA A 27 -0.94 -17.47 -0.11
CA ALA A 27 -2.11 -17.95 -0.81
C ALA A 27 -1.76 -18.74 -2.10
N GLY A 28 -0.85 -18.20 -2.90
CA GLY A 28 -0.51 -18.72 -4.22
C GLY A 28 0.77 -19.55 -4.28
N GLY A 29 1.51 -19.67 -3.16
CA GLY A 29 2.81 -20.30 -3.14
C GLY A 29 3.91 -19.44 -3.81
N PRO A 30 5.16 -19.96 -3.90
CA PRO A 30 6.30 -19.21 -4.42
C PRO A 30 6.14 -18.77 -5.89
N GLY A 31 5.34 -19.47 -6.69
CA GLY A 31 5.02 -19.13 -8.07
C GLY A 31 4.23 -17.84 -8.24
N ALA A 32 3.53 -17.37 -7.20
CA ALA A 32 2.80 -16.11 -7.21
C ALA A 32 3.74 -14.91 -7.46
N LEU A 33 4.99 -14.96 -6.95
CA LEU A 33 6.00 -13.93 -7.19
C LEU A 33 6.30 -13.72 -8.68
N PHE A 34 6.38 -14.79 -9.45
CA PHE A 34 6.61 -14.70 -10.89
C PHE A 34 5.49 -13.90 -11.58
N TRP A 35 4.25 -14.23 -11.29
CA TRP A 35 3.08 -13.54 -11.87
C TRP A 35 2.95 -12.10 -11.38
N MET A 36 3.33 -11.82 -10.13
CA MET A 36 3.36 -10.45 -9.61
C MET A 36 4.36 -9.56 -10.37
N VAL A 37 5.54 -10.08 -10.70
CA VAL A 37 6.55 -9.34 -11.50
C VAL A 37 6.02 -9.05 -12.91
N ILE A 38 5.40 -10.04 -13.57
CA ILE A 38 4.78 -9.85 -14.88
C ILE A 38 3.67 -8.80 -14.82
N THR A 39 2.78 -8.90 -13.84
CA THR A 39 1.69 -7.94 -13.65
C THR A 39 2.23 -6.54 -13.38
N ALA A 40 3.29 -6.41 -12.59
CA ALA A 40 3.94 -5.13 -12.34
C ALA A 40 4.50 -4.50 -13.62
N PHE A 41 5.07 -5.30 -14.51
CA PHE A 41 5.57 -4.83 -15.80
C PHE A 41 4.45 -4.21 -16.66
N PHE A 42 3.32 -4.90 -16.80
CA PHE A 42 2.15 -4.35 -17.49
C PHE A 42 1.53 -3.16 -16.74
N GLY A 43 1.55 -3.20 -15.41
CA GLY A 43 1.07 -2.14 -14.55
C GLY A 43 1.82 -0.81 -14.72
N MET A 44 3.10 -0.85 -15.11
CA MET A 44 3.86 0.37 -15.42
C MET A 44 3.25 1.17 -16.56
N ALA A 45 2.82 0.51 -17.64
CA ALA A 45 2.17 1.17 -18.78
C ALA A 45 0.85 1.83 -18.36
N THR A 46 0.05 1.14 -17.54
CA THR A 46 -1.21 1.67 -17.01
C THR A 46 -0.96 2.90 -16.14
N LYS A 47 0.02 2.84 -15.25
CA LYS A 47 0.37 3.97 -14.37
C LYS A 47 0.94 5.16 -15.13
N TYR A 48 1.73 4.91 -16.14
CA TYR A 48 2.23 5.97 -17.03
C TYR A 48 1.08 6.69 -17.74
N SER A 49 0.13 5.93 -18.30
CA SER A 49 -1.05 6.47 -18.98
C SER A 49 -1.93 7.26 -18.00
N GLU A 50 -2.16 6.75 -16.81
CA GLU A 50 -2.92 7.40 -15.75
C GLU A 50 -2.28 8.74 -15.33
N GLY A 51 -0.95 8.73 -15.13
CA GLY A 51 -0.19 9.94 -14.82
C GLY A 51 -0.23 10.98 -15.92
N LEU A 52 -0.09 10.55 -17.18
CA LEU A 52 -0.18 11.43 -18.34
C LEU A 52 -1.55 12.09 -18.44
N LEU A 53 -2.64 11.31 -18.29
CA LEU A 53 -4.00 11.81 -18.33
C LEU A 53 -4.27 12.77 -17.16
N ALA A 54 -3.79 12.47 -15.97
CA ALA A 54 -3.95 13.33 -14.79
C ALA A 54 -3.27 14.70 -14.99
N VAL A 55 -2.12 14.74 -15.64
CA VAL A 55 -1.42 16.00 -15.98
C VAL A 55 -2.11 16.74 -17.13
N LYS A 56 -2.54 16.01 -18.17
CA LYS A 56 -3.16 16.60 -19.35
C LYS A 56 -4.50 17.28 -19.04
N TYR A 57 -5.32 16.65 -18.21
CA TYR A 57 -6.67 17.11 -17.86
C TYR A 57 -6.75 17.72 -16.45
N ARG A 58 -5.64 18.22 -15.93
CA ARG A 58 -5.63 18.93 -14.66
C ARG A 58 -6.37 20.25 -14.77
N VAL A 59 -7.09 20.61 -13.71
CA VAL A 59 -7.75 21.92 -13.54
C VAL A 59 -6.98 22.71 -12.51
N ILE A 60 -6.78 23.99 -12.77
CA ILE A 60 -6.20 24.91 -11.78
C ILE A 60 -7.38 25.51 -11.02
N GLY A 61 -7.43 25.24 -9.70
CA GLY A 61 -8.45 25.82 -8.82
C GLY A 61 -8.21 27.32 -8.59
N GLU A 62 -9.22 28.01 -8.06
CA GLU A 62 -9.16 29.43 -7.73
C GLU A 62 -8.01 29.76 -6.75
N ASP A 63 -7.63 28.80 -5.92
CA ASP A 63 -6.51 28.89 -4.96
C ASP A 63 -5.13 28.65 -5.60
N GLY A 64 -5.02 28.52 -6.92
CA GLY A 64 -3.77 28.24 -7.64
C GLY A 64 -3.26 26.79 -7.49
N HIS A 65 -3.99 25.93 -6.81
CA HIS A 65 -3.65 24.51 -6.69
C HIS A 65 -4.10 23.73 -7.93
N SER A 66 -3.21 22.88 -8.45
CA SER A 66 -3.56 21.99 -9.55
C SER A 66 -4.33 20.79 -9.03
N LEU A 67 -5.58 20.66 -9.48
CA LEU A 67 -6.45 19.53 -9.19
C LEU A 67 -6.43 18.58 -10.39
N GLY A 68 -5.99 17.37 -10.18
CA GLY A 68 -5.92 16.32 -11.21
C GLY A 68 -6.33 14.98 -10.63
N GLY A 69 -6.69 14.05 -11.50
CA GLY A 69 -7.04 12.70 -11.08
C GLY A 69 -8.12 12.08 -11.95
N PRO A 70 -8.57 10.86 -11.61
CA PRO A 70 -9.54 10.11 -12.39
C PRO A 70 -10.84 10.86 -12.64
N PHE A 71 -11.33 11.62 -11.67
CA PHE A 71 -12.57 12.40 -11.80
C PHE A 71 -12.47 13.41 -12.94
N TYR A 72 -11.35 14.13 -13.01
CA TYR A 72 -11.16 15.21 -13.99
C TYR A 72 -10.93 14.66 -15.39
N TYR A 73 -10.09 13.64 -15.57
CA TYR A 73 -9.86 13.14 -16.93
C TYR A 73 -11.05 12.30 -17.45
N ILE A 74 -11.88 11.72 -16.60
CA ILE A 74 -13.14 11.11 -17.04
C ILE A 74 -14.11 12.19 -17.49
N GLU A 75 -14.27 13.27 -16.73
CA GLU A 75 -15.22 14.33 -17.05
C GLU A 75 -14.80 15.12 -18.30
N GLN A 76 -13.51 15.48 -18.40
CA GLN A 76 -13.01 16.33 -19.49
C GLN A 76 -12.54 15.54 -20.71
N GLY A 77 -12.00 14.34 -20.52
CA GLY A 77 -11.47 13.53 -21.60
C GLY A 77 -12.52 12.71 -22.33
N MET A 78 -13.50 12.17 -21.60
CA MET A 78 -14.59 11.37 -22.20
C MET A 78 -15.82 12.18 -22.58
N GLY A 79 -15.91 13.44 -22.12
CA GLY A 79 -16.98 14.35 -22.47
C GLY A 79 -18.18 14.35 -21.51
N LYS A 80 -19.12 15.28 -21.77
CA LYS A 80 -20.25 15.58 -20.87
C LYS A 80 -21.17 14.39 -20.58
N ASN A 81 -21.27 13.43 -21.47
CA ASN A 81 -22.16 12.26 -21.31
C ASN A 81 -21.62 11.27 -20.26
N TRP A 82 -20.35 11.34 -19.92
CA TRP A 82 -19.69 10.44 -18.96
C TRP A 82 -19.53 11.02 -17.55
N LYS A 83 -20.13 12.18 -17.28
CA LYS A 83 -20.09 12.81 -15.94
C LYS A 83 -20.62 11.91 -14.82
N TRP A 84 -21.57 11.04 -15.12
CA TRP A 84 -22.11 10.10 -14.16
C TRP A 84 -21.04 9.12 -13.68
N LEU A 85 -20.13 8.69 -14.57
CA LEU A 85 -19.04 7.78 -14.23
C LEU A 85 -18.01 8.46 -13.31
N ALA A 86 -17.69 9.74 -13.56
CA ALA A 86 -16.82 10.53 -12.68
C ALA A 86 -17.44 10.66 -11.28
N LYS A 87 -18.74 10.92 -11.18
CA LYS A 87 -19.46 11.00 -9.90
C LYS A 87 -19.48 9.65 -9.17
N LEU A 88 -19.72 8.56 -9.90
CA LEU A 88 -19.71 7.22 -9.35
C LEU A 88 -18.33 6.85 -8.80
N PHE A 89 -17.28 7.18 -9.54
CA PHE A 89 -15.90 6.97 -9.10
C PHE A 89 -15.58 7.82 -7.85
N ALA A 90 -16.02 9.08 -7.82
CA ALA A 90 -15.87 9.94 -6.65
C ALA A 90 -16.59 9.38 -5.42
N PHE A 91 -17.82 8.87 -5.60
CA PHE A 91 -18.59 8.23 -4.54
C PHE A 91 -17.85 7.03 -3.95
N PHE A 92 -17.35 6.12 -4.80
CA PHE A 92 -16.57 4.99 -4.33
C PHE A 92 -15.25 5.44 -3.67
N GLY A 93 -14.61 6.50 -4.17
CA GLY A 93 -13.42 7.08 -3.54
C GLY A 93 -13.70 7.59 -2.13
N VAL A 94 -14.84 8.25 -1.91
CA VAL A 94 -15.27 8.67 -0.57
C VAL A 94 -15.58 7.47 0.32
N CYS A 95 -16.27 6.45 -0.21
CA CYS A 95 -16.54 5.22 0.53
C CYS A 95 -15.24 4.53 0.99
N VAL A 96 -14.26 4.40 0.10
CA VAL A 96 -12.93 3.82 0.44
C VAL A 96 -12.25 4.63 1.55
N GLY A 97 -12.33 5.96 1.48
CA GLY A 97 -11.79 6.84 2.52
C GLY A 97 -12.50 6.68 3.87
N LEU A 98 -13.83 6.61 3.87
CA LEU A 98 -14.64 6.46 5.08
C LEU A 98 -14.46 5.08 5.74
N PHE A 99 -14.40 4.02 4.95
CA PHE A 99 -14.22 2.66 5.47
C PHE A 99 -12.76 2.34 5.83
N GLY A 100 -11.82 3.24 5.55
CA GLY A 100 -10.40 3.08 5.92
C GLY A 100 -9.75 1.80 5.40
N ILE A 101 -10.18 1.30 4.24
CA ILE A 101 -9.83 -0.02 3.71
C ILE A 101 -8.31 -0.24 3.66
N GLY A 102 -7.52 0.77 3.31
CA GLY A 102 -6.07 0.68 3.30
C GLY A 102 -5.41 0.80 4.68
N THR A 103 -6.03 1.50 5.61
CA THR A 103 -5.44 1.85 6.91
C THR A 103 -5.51 0.68 7.90
N PHE A 104 -6.62 -0.05 7.93
CA PHE A 104 -6.81 -1.18 8.86
C PHE A 104 -5.77 -2.28 8.67
N SER A 105 -5.49 -2.65 7.45
CA SER A 105 -4.50 -3.67 7.11
C SER A 105 -3.10 -3.31 7.62
N GLN A 106 -2.72 -2.04 7.54
CA GLN A 106 -1.41 -1.56 7.98
C GLN A 106 -1.30 -1.46 9.50
N VAL A 107 -2.31 -0.92 10.16
CA VAL A 107 -2.36 -0.86 11.63
C VAL A 107 -2.30 -2.27 12.19
N ASN A 108 -3.05 -3.22 11.60
CA ASN A 108 -3.00 -4.62 12.00
C ASN A 108 -1.60 -5.24 11.78
N GLY A 109 -0.94 -4.94 10.65
CA GLY A 109 0.43 -5.39 10.38
C GLY A 109 1.44 -4.87 11.40
N ILE A 110 1.35 -3.59 11.76
CA ILE A 110 2.21 -2.97 12.79
C ILE A 110 1.93 -3.58 14.16
N SER A 111 0.65 -3.70 14.53
CA SER A 111 0.24 -4.29 15.81
C SER A 111 0.71 -5.73 15.96
N SER A 112 0.58 -6.53 14.91
CA SER A 112 1.06 -7.91 14.89
C SER A 112 2.57 -8.00 14.99
N ALA A 113 3.31 -7.11 14.31
CA ALA A 113 4.77 -7.08 14.38
C ALA A 113 5.26 -6.69 15.79
N VAL A 114 4.64 -5.68 16.42
CA VAL A 114 4.96 -5.26 17.80
C VAL A 114 4.63 -6.37 18.79
N ASN A 115 3.47 -7.00 18.65
CA ASN A 115 3.08 -8.11 19.51
C ASN A 115 4.06 -9.29 19.40
N GLY A 116 4.41 -9.68 18.18
CA GLY A 116 5.36 -10.77 17.93
C GLY A 116 6.76 -10.49 18.46
N PHE A 117 7.15 -9.22 18.64
CA PHE A 117 8.46 -8.86 19.18
C PHE A 117 8.48 -8.73 20.70
N PHE A 118 7.45 -8.13 21.31
CA PHE A 118 7.43 -7.82 22.75
C PHE A 118 6.65 -8.80 23.59
N ASP A 119 5.62 -9.46 23.04
CA ASP A 119 4.74 -10.37 23.78
C ASP A 119 4.18 -11.47 22.86
N ALA A 120 5.10 -12.28 22.30
CA ALA A 120 4.76 -13.36 21.36
C ALA A 120 3.82 -14.42 21.98
N ASN A 121 3.85 -14.59 23.31
CA ASN A 121 3.04 -15.57 24.02
C ASN A 121 1.71 -15.02 24.54
N ASN A 122 1.43 -13.72 24.36
CA ASN A 122 0.25 -13.03 24.90
C ASN A 122 0.07 -13.24 26.41
N GLU A 123 1.18 -13.19 27.17
CA GLU A 123 1.15 -13.41 28.62
C GLU A 123 0.54 -12.22 29.39
N HIS A 124 0.58 -11.04 28.81
CA HIS A 124 0.12 -9.79 29.41
C HIS A 124 -1.06 -9.22 28.65
N CYS A 125 -2.24 -9.85 28.79
CA CYS A 125 -3.47 -9.37 28.15
C CYS A 125 -4.25 -8.41 29.06
N VAL A 126 -4.82 -7.39 28.42
CA VAL A 126 -5.78 -6.46 29.03
C VAL A 126 -7.13 -6.66 28.39
N ASN A 127 -8.13 -6.86 29.22
CA ASN A 127 -9.50 -6.92 28.76
C ASN A 127 -10.06 -5.49 28.65
N ILE A 128 -10.24 -5.02 27.42
CA ILE A 128 -10.86 -3.72 27.16
C ILE A 128 -12.35 -3.95 26.97
N PRO A 129 -13.21 -3.40 27.84
CA PRO A 129 -14.65 -3.53 27.69
C PRO A 129 -15.05 -2.99 26.30
N PHE A 130 -15.79 -3.77 25.53
CA PHE A 130 -16.20 -3.51 24.14
C PHE A 130 -15.28 -3.99 23.02
N LEU A 131 -13.95 -4.10 23.21
CA LEU A 131 -13.00 -4.47 22.15
C LEU A 131 -12.40 -5.88 22.29
N GLY A 132 -12.49 -6.50 23.47
CA GLY A 132 -11.94 -7.82 23.73
C GLY A 132 -10.57 -7.81 24.40
N GLU A 133 -9.88 -8.94 24.38
CA GLU A 133 -8.56 -9.11 25.01
C GLU A 133 -7.45 -8.72 24.04
N TYR A 134 -6.61 -7.78 24.44
CA TYR A 134 -5.44 -7.34 23.70
C TYR A 134 -4.20 -7.34 24.57
N SER A 135 -3.04 -7.65 23.97
CA SER A 135 -1.77 -7.53 24.67
C SER A 135 -1.45 -6.06 24.99
N TRP A 136 -0.84 -5.80 26.15
CA TRP A 136 -0.38 -4.47 26.55
C TRP A 136 0.54 -3.83 25.51
N SER A 137 1.39 -4.63 24.86
CA SER A 137 2.29 -4.17 23.81
C SER A 137 1.53 -3.55 22.63
N VAL A 138 0.41 -4.15 22.22
CA VAL A 138 -0.47 -3.65 21.16
C VAL A 138 -1.15 -2.35 21.56
N VAL A 139 -1.65 -2.28 22.81
CA VAL A 139 -2.34 -1.07 23.32
C VAL A 139 -1.38 0.13 23.36
N ILE A 140 -0.17 -0.06 23.89
CA ILE A 140 0.84 1.01 23.94
C ILE A 140 1.25 1.43 22.53
N ALA A 141 1.53 0.47 21.64
CA ALA A 141 1.89 0.77 20.26
C ALA A 141 0.78 1.54 19.52
N SER A 142 -0.47 1.14 19.71
CA SER A 142 -1.62 1.82 19.10
C SER A 142 -1.78 3.26 19.62
N LEU A 143 -1.55 3.48 20.91
CA LEU A 143 -1.59 4.82 21.49
C LEU A 143 -0.48 5.71 20.93
N ILE A 144 0.76 5.20 20.86
CA ILE A 144 1.90 5.93 20.29
C ILE A 144 1.63 6.27 18.82
N LEU A 145 1.15 5.30 18.04
CA LEU A 145 0.78 5.50 16.64
C LEU A 145 -0.31 6.57 16.50
N ALA A 146 -1.35 6.51 17.31
CA ALA A 146 -2.45 7.49 17.27
C ALA A 146 -1.93 8.91 17.53
N VAL A 147 -1.06 9.07 18.53
CA VAL A 147 -0.45 10.37 18.85
C VAL A 147 0.44 10.84 17.69
N CYS A 148 1.31 10.00 17.15
CA CYS A 148 2.17 10.33 16.02
C CYS A 148 1.36 10.77 14.79
N VAL A 149 0.32 10.00 14.45
CA VAL A 149 -0.57 10.30 13.33
C VAL A 149 -1.32 11.62 13.57
N ALA A 150 -1.86 11.84 14.77
CA ALA A 150 -2.53 13.08 15.12
C ALA A 150 -1.62 14.30 14.96
N LEU A 151 -0.37 14.22 15.45
CA LEU A 151 0.61 15.30 15.32
C LEU A 151 0.95 15.63 13.86
N VAL A 152 0.99 14.61 12.99
CA VAL A 152 1.23 14.80 11.56
C VAL A 152 -0.01 15.40 10.88
N LEU A 153 -1.21 14.91 11.20
CA LEU A 153 -2.47 15.37 10.60
C LEU A 153 -2.81 16.83 10.97
N ILE A 154 -2.54 17.27 12.20
CA ILE A 154 -2.74 18.65 12.64
C ILE A 154 -1.94 19.63 11.78
N GLY A 155 -0.77 19.21 11.26
CA GLY A 155 0.04 20.03 10.36
C GLY A 155 -0.44 20.10 8.90
N GLY A 156 -1.52 19.38 8.57
CA GLY A 156 -2.13 19.34 7.25
C GLY A 156 -1.28 18.63 6.19
N VAL A 157 -1.75 18.70 4.95
CA VAL A 157 -1.19 17.97 3.80
C VAL A 157 0.30 18.26 3.57
N LYS A 158 0.72 19.51 3.76
CA LYS A 158 2.14 19.90 3.60
C LYS A 158 3.05 19.18 4.61
N ARG A 159 2.60 19.03 5.84
CA ARG A 159 3.37 18.33 6.88
C ARG A 159 3.42 16.83 6.62
N ILE A 160 2.32 16.24 6.16
CA ILE A 160 2.28 14.83 5.75
C ILE A 160 3.32 14.58 4.65
N ALA A 161 3.34 15.40 3.62
CA ALA A 161 4.30 15.29 2.52
C ALA A 161 5.75 15.43 3.01
N SER A 162 6.03 16.41 3.86
CA SER A 162 7.36 16.66 4.40
C SER A 162 7.88 15.51 5.26
N VAL A 163 7.04 14.95 6.14
CA VAL A 163 7.39 13.78 6.96
C VAL A 163 7.63 12.55 6.08
N SER A 164 6.78 12.34 5.07
CA SER A 164 6.92 11.21 4.15
C SER A 164 8.20 11.28 3.33
N GLN A 165 8.64 12.47 2.91
CA GLN A 165 9.90 12.64 2.17
C GLN A 165 11.13 12.18 2.94
N VAL A 166 11.10 12.23 4.27
CA VAL A 166 12.21 11.77 5.11
C VAL A 166 12.04 10.30 5.50
N VAL A 167 10.85 9.93 5.96
CA VAL A 167 10.59 8.58 6.50
C VAL A 167 10.65 7.51 5.41
N VAL A 168 10.10 7.78 4.22
CA VAL A 168 10.03 6.77 3.16
C VAL A 168 11.41 6.36 2.62
N PRO A 169 12.33 7.27 2.28
CA PRO A 169 13.68 6.87 1.86
C PRO A 169 14.45 6.14 2.96
N PHE A 170 14.31 6.58 4.22
CA PHE A 170 14.94 5.92 5.36
C PHE A 170 14.45 4.47 5.51
N MET A 171 13.14 4.25 5.47
CA MET A 171 12.56 2.90 5.47
C MET A 171 13.07 2.06 4.30
N ALA A 172 13.11 2.64 3.10
CA ALA A 172 13.56 1.93 1.91
C ALA A 172 15.03 1.49 2.02
N ILE A 173 15.90 2.36 2.52
CA ILE A 173 17.32 2.03 2.72
C ILE A 173 17.48 0.90 3.74
N ILE A 174 16.82 1.00 4.91
CA ILE A 174 16.88 -0.04 5.93
C ILE A 174 16.37 -1.37 5.39
N TYR A 175 15.24 -1.35 4.69
CA TYR A 175 14.66 -2.55 4.10
C TYR A 175 15.60 -3.21 3.09
N VAL A 176 16.17 -2.42 2.17
CA VAL A 176 17.11 -2.92 1.16
C VAL A 176 18.36 -3.49 1.82
N LEU A 177 18.93 -2.82 2.82
CA LEU A 177 20.08 -3.31 3.57
C LEU A 177 19.77 -4.64 4.26
N PHE A 178 18.63 -4.72 4.95
CA PHE A 178 18.22 -5.95 5.63
C PHE A 178 18.03 -7.11 4.65
N VAL A 179 17.34 -6.87 3.55
CA VAL A 179 17.14 -7.88 2.49
C VAL A 179 18.47 -8.28 1.86
N ALA A 180 19.37 -7.32 1.60
CA ALA A 180 20.70 -7.61 1.07
C ALA A 180 21.51 -8.52 2.00
N VAL A 181 21.50 -8.24 3.30
CA VAL A 181 22.17 -9.09 4.30
C VAL A 181 21.58 -10.50 4.30
N LEU A 182 20.25 -10.64 4.27
CA LEU A 182 19.58 -11.97 4.21
C LEU A 182 19.93 -12.74 2.92
N VAL A 183 19.97 -12.06 1.77
CA VAL A 183 20.32 -12.67 0.49
C VAL A 183 21.78 -13.10 0.47
N ILE A 184 22.71 -12.25 0.94
CA ILE A 184 24.12 -12.57 1.01
C ILE A 184 24.38 -13.75 1.95
N ALA A 185 23.74 -13.74 3.12
CA ALA A 185 23.85 -14.83 4.10
C ALA A 185 23.36 -16.19 3.57
N ASN A 186 22.41 -16.17 2.61
CA ASN A 186 21.82 -17.35 2.01
C ASN A 186 22.12 -17.49 0.49
N ILE A 187 23.22 -16.93 0.01
CA ILE A 187 23.54 -16.85 -1.43
C ILE A 187 23.50 -18.21 -2.12
N THR A 188 23.89 -19.27 -1.44
CA THR A 188 23.89 -20.65 -1.97
C THR A 188 22.47 -21.19 -2.19
N ARG A 189 21.46 -20.67 -1.49
CA ARG A 189 20.06 -21.09 -1.60
C ARG A 189 19.27 -20.28 -2.64
N VAL A 190 19.80 -19.12 -3.06
CA VAL A 190 19.13 -18.23 -4.02
C VAL A 190 18.83 -18.92 -5.36
N PRO A 191 19.77 -19.66 -5.99
CA PRO A 191 19.48 -20.33 -7.26
C PRO A 191 18.40 -21.41 -7.13
N ALA A 192 18.40 -22.13 -6.01
CA ALA A 192 17.38 -23.14 -5.72
C ALA A 192 16.00 -22.49 -5.52
N ALA A 193 15.93 -21.40 -4.80
CA ALA A 193 14.69 -20.63 -4.59
C ALA A 193 14.14 -20.10 -5.92
N PHE A 194 15.02 -19.57 -6.80
CA PHE A 194 14.61 -19.10 -8.11
C PHE A 194 14.03 -20.23 -8.99
N LYS A 195 14.67 -21.40 -8.97
CA LYS A 195 14.18 -22.59 -9.66
C LYS A 195 12.79 -23.01 -9.17
N VAL A 196 12.58 -23.00 -7.85
CA VAL A 196 11.27 -23.31 -7.25
C VAL A 196 10.21 -22.29 -7.66
N ILE A 197 10.53 -21.01 -7.68
CA ILE A 197 9.61 -19.94 -8.12
C ILE A 197 9.16 -20.17 -9.56
N VAL A 198 10.10 -20.41 -10.47
CA VAL A 198 9.79 -20.64 -11.90
C VAL A 198 9.00 -21.94 -12.10
N GLN A 199 9.40 -23.02 -11.45
CA GLN A 199 8.68 -24.28 -11.55
C GLN A 199 7.26 -24.21 -10.98
N ALA A 200 7.08 -23.53 -9.86
CA ALA A 200 5.78 -23.33 -9.24
C ALA A 200 4.89 -22.33 -9.98
N ALA A 201 5.47 -21.45 -10.81
CA ALA A 201 4.73 -20.40 -11.54
C ALA A 201 3.61 -20.95 -12.44
N PHE A 202 3.84 -22.12 -13.01
CA PHE A 202 2.89 -22.77 -13.94
C PHE A 202 1.94 -23.75 -13.24
N SER A 203 1.97 -23.83 -11.90
CA SER A 203 1.00 -24.62 -11.17
C SER A 203 -0.38 -23.90 -11.14
N PRO A 204 -1.50 -24.63 -11.21
CA PRO A 204 -2.84 -24.03 -11.13
C PRO A 204 -3.03 -23.17 -9.87
N ARG A 205 -2.42 -23.60 -8.76
CA ARG A 205 -2.47 -22.89 -7.48
C ARG A 205 -1.74 -21.55 -7.52
N ALA A 206 -0.64 -21.44 -8.24
CA ALA A 206 0.09 -20.18 -8.38
C ALA A 206 -0.65 -19.19 -9.27
N ILE A 207 -1.30 -19.66 -10.33
CA ILE A 207 -2.09 -18.82 -11.23
C ILE A 207 -3.30 -18.23 -10.48
N THR A 208 -4.05 -19.07 -9.78
CA THR A 208 -5.20 -18.60 -9.00
C THR A 208 -4.78 -17.73 -7.82
N GLY A 209 -3.72 -18.10 -7.08
CA GLY A 209 -3.19 -17.31 -5.98
C GLY A 209 -2.55 -16.02 -6.41
N GLY A 210 -1.89 -15.98 -7.57
CA GLY A 210 -1.37 -14.76 -8.18
C GLY A 210 -2.49 -13.80 -8.60
N ALA A 211 -3.58 -14.32 -9.18
CA ALA A 211 -4.75 -13.53 -9.53
C ALA A 211 -5.47 -12.98 -8.28
N VAL A 212 -5.69 -13.84 -7.29
CA VAL A 212 -6.32 -13.45 -6.01
C VAL A 212 -5.40 -12.48 -5.25
N GLY A 213 -4.10 -12.74 -5.20
CA GLY A 213 -3.14 -11.86 -4.56
C GLY A 213 -3.05 -10.49 -5.23
N SER A 214 -3.08 -10.43 -6.57
CA SER A 214 -3.11 -9.17 -7.30
C SER A 214 -4.42 -8.40 -7.10
N MET A 215 -5.55 -9.08 -7.00
CA MET A 215 -6.83 -8.49 -6.61
C MET A 215 -6.79 -7.92 -5.19
N LEU A 216 -6.28 -8.68 -4.23
CA LEU A 216 -6.16 -8.21 -2.84
C LEU A 216 -5.22 -7.00 -2.73
N VAL A 217 -4.10 -7.01 -3.44
CA VAL A 217 -3.18 -5.86 -3.49
C VAL A 217 -3.83 -4.66 -4.21
N ALA A 218 -4.68 -4.88 -5.20
CA ALA A 218 -5.41 -3.82 -5.89
C ALA A 218 -6.57 -3.24 -5.05
N MET A 219 -7.12 -4.01 -4.12
CA MET A 219 -8.18 -3.60 -3.19
C MET A 219 -7.64 -2.90 -1.94
N GLN A 220 -6.36 -3.05 -1.64
CA GLN A 220 -5.65 -2.39 -0.55
C GLN A 220 -5.00 -1.07 -1.02
#